data_e6822cdbc0e2083a31d058cf01be87b6
#
_entry.id   e6822cdbc0e2083a31d058cf01be87b6
#
_cell.length_a   1.000
_cell.length_b   1.000
_cell.length_c   1.000
_cell.angle_alpha   90.00
_cell.angle_beta   90.00
_cell.angle_gamma   90.00
#
_symmetry.space_group_name_H-M   'P 1'
#
loop_
_entity.id
_entity.type
_entity.pdbx_description
1 polymer ?
#
loop_
_entity_poly.entity_id
_entity_poly.type
_entity_poly.pdbx_seq_one_letter_code
_entity_poly.pdbx_strand_id
1 'polypeptide(L)'
;SILTASFPINFEAVTDCVLLSIPTQLLAEQFQQSAELQQLYSSYLLEKLKLERELKLLLGISSAMERYQWFLRRYPELADVVSIMHIASFLCMSPVSLSRLRGQLRKRGEEPPVKQSRLSEKSGLF
;
A
#
# COMPACT_ATOMS: atom_id res chain seq x y z
N SER A 1 -3.13 22.24 15.61
CA SER A 1 -4.09 21.19 15.19
C SER A 1 -3.35 20.08 14.48
N ILE A 2 -3.65 18.82 14.77
CA ILE A 2 -3.04 17.65 14.10
C ILE A 2 -3.30 17.69 12.59
N LEU A 3 -4.46 18.22 12.18
CA LEU A 3 -4.86 18.33 10.77
C LEU A 3 -4.08 19.40 9.98
N THR A 4 -3.38 20.29 10.65
CA THR A 4 -2.61 21.38 10.03
C THR A 4 -1.10 21.18 10.13
N ALA A 5 -0.65 20.06 10.71
CA ALA A 5 0.76 19.74 10.77
C ALA A 5 1.28 19.46 9.34
N SER A 6 2.27 20.22 8.92
CA SER A 6 2.98 19.99 7.65
C SER A 6 4.09 18.97 7.89
N PHE A 7 3.99 17.82 7.22
CA PHE A 7 5.06 16.83 7.19
C PHE A 7 5.76 16.89 5.85
N PRO A 8 7.08 16.79 5.80
CA PRO A 8 7.84 16.72 4.55
C PRO A 8 7.67 15.33 3.90
N ILE A 9 6.50 15.10 3.31
CA ILE A 9 6.15 13.84 2.68
C ILE A 9 6.05 14.08 1.17
N ASN A 10 6.68 13.22 0.39
CA ASN A 10 6.49 13.13 -1.05
C ASN A 10 5.51 12.01 -1.35
N PHE A 11 4.55 12.28 -2.23
CA PHE A 11 3.63 11.29 -2.76
C PHE A 11 3.98 11.01 -4.21
N GLU A 12 4.11 9.74 -4.53
CA GLU A 12 4.35 9.27 -5.89
C GLU A 12 3.28 8.25 -6.28
N ALA A 13 2.63 8.48 -7.43
CA ALA A 13 1.70 7.51 -7.99
C ALA A 13 2.50 6.43 -8.72
N VAL A 14 2.44 5.20 -8.25
CA VAL A 14 3.11 4.04 -8.88
C VAL A 14 2.21 3.31 -9.89
N THR A 15 0.94 3.69 -9.94
CA THR A 15 -0.08 3.24 -10.91
C THR A 15 -1.00 4.41 -11.26
N ASP A 16 -1.89 4.23 -12.23
CA ASP A 16 -2.94 5.22 -12.51
C ASP A 16 -3.82 5.39 -11.28
N CYS A 17 -4.04 6.65 -10.88
CA CYS A 17 -4.75 7.02 -9.67
C CYS A 17 -5.85 8.05 -9.95
N VAL A 18 -6.97 7.92 -9.24
CA VAL A 18 -7.96 9.00 -9.12
C VAL A 18 -7.86 9.57 -7.71
N LEU A 19 -7.60 10.87 -7.62
CA LEU A 19 -7.39 11.56 -6.35
C LEU A 19 -8.55 12.51 -6.05
N LEU A 20 -9.02 12.50 -4.82
CA LEU A 20 -9.91 13.50 -4.26
C LEU A 20 -9.10 14.44 -3.37
N SER A 21 -9.09 15.72 -3.71
CA SER A 21 -8.44 16.75 -2.89
C SER A 21 -9.48 17.56 -2.13
N ILE A 22 -9.30 17.66 -0.82
CA ILE A 22 -10.17 18.43 0.07
C ILE A 22 -9.31 19.47 0.79
N PRO A 23 -9.70 20.76 0.77
CA PRO A 23 -9.01 21.77 1.57
C PRO A 23 -9.01 21.41 3.06
N THR A 24 -7.84 21.43 3.69
CA THR A 24 -7.68 21.05 5.11
C THR A 24 -8.55 21.90 6.05
N GLN A 25 -8.73 23.18 5.70
CA GLN A 25 -9.56 24.08 6.50
C GLN A 25 -11.02 23.66 6.49
N LEU A 26 -11.58 23.33 5.33
CA LEU A 26 -12.95 22.84 5.20
C LEU A 26 -13.14 21.53 5.97
N LEU A 27 -12.16 20.62 5.87
CA LEU A 27 -12.20 19.36 6.62
C LEU A 27 -12.20 19.61 8.15
N ALA A 28 -11.37 20.55 8.62
CA ALA A 28 -11.29 20.90 10.04
C ALA A 28 -12.60 21.49 10.59
N GLU A 29 -13.27 22.34 9.82
CA GLU A 29 -14.57 22.91 10.16
C GLU A 29 -15.64 21.83 10.26
N GLN A 30 -15.74 20.95 9.28
CA GLN A 30 -16.68 19.84 9.26
C GLN A 30 -16.40 18.84 10.39
N PHE A 31 -15.14 18.60 10.69
CA PHE A 31 -14.72 17.69 11.76
C PHE A 31 -15.22 18.16 13.15
N GLN A 32 -15.27 19.47 13.38
CA GLN A 32 -15.80 20.00 14.65
C GLN A 32 -17.32 19.84 14.78
N GLN A 33 -18.03 19.74 13.65
CA GLN A 33 -19.50 19.75 13.62
C GLN A 33 -20.11 18.34 13.47
N SER A 34 -19.34 17.35 13.04
CA SER A 34 -19.84 16.01 12.74
C SER A 34 -19.19 14.94 13.61
N ALA A 35 -19.98 14.37 14.54
CA ALA A 35 -19.55 13.22 15.33
C ALA A 35 -19.29 11.98 14.46
N GLU A 36 -20.05 11.80 13.38
CA GLU A 36 -19.87 10.69 12.43
C GLU A 36 -18.51 10.79 11.73
N LEU A 37 -18.13 11.99 11.30
CA LEU A 37 -16.83 12.21 10.67
C LEU A 37 -15.67 11.97 11.66
N GLN A 38 -15.84 12.38 12.92
CA GLN A 38 -14.87 12.12 13.99
C GLN A 38 -14.70 10.61 14.22
N GLN A 39 -15.80 9.88 14.27
CA GLN A 39 -15.78 8.42 14.46
C GLN A 39 -15.14 7.70 13.27
N LEU A 40 -15.49 8.08 12.04
CA LEU A 40 -14.90 7.55 10.82
C LEU A 40 -13.38 7.76 10.78
N TYR A 41 -12.94 8.98 11.08
CA TYR A 41 -11.53 9.34 11.12
C TYR A 41 -10.76 8.59 12.22
N SER A 42 -11.36 8.44 13.41
CA SER A 42 -10.76 7.68 14.50
C SER A 42 -10.60 6.21 14.13
N SER A 43 -11.60 5.60 13.49
CA SER A 43 -11.53 4.22 12.99
C SER A 43 -10.44 4.05 11.93
N TYR A 44 -10.33 4.99 11.00
CA TYR A 44 -9.28 5.02 9.99
C TYR A 44 -7.88 5.10 10.62
N LEU A 45 -7.68 5.99 11.62
CA LEU A 45 -6.41 6.11 12.32
C LEU A 45 -6.04 4.83 13.07
N LEU A 46 -7.00 4.17 13.71
CA LEU A 46 -6.77 2.91 14.40
C LEU A 46 -6.34 1.80 13.43
N GLU A 47 -6.97 1.72 12.25
CA GLU A 47 -6.56 0.76 11.22
C GLU A 47 -5.16 1.05 10.68
N LYS A 48 -4.84 2.32 10.45
CA LYS A 48 -3.48 2.71 10.04
C LYS A 48 -2.45 2.36 11.10
N LEU A 49 -2.74 2.62 12.37
CA LEU A 49 -1.85 2.28 13.48
C LEU A 49 -1.62 0.75 13.60
N LYS A 50 -2.65 -0.06 13.39
CA LYS A 50 -2.52 -1.52 13.35
C LYS A 50 -1.59 -1.98 12.22
N LEU A 51 -1.78 -1.43 11.02
CA LEU A 51 -0.93 -1.73 9.86
C LEU A 51 0.52 -1.32 10.10
N GLU A 52 0.76 -0.13 10.61
CA GLU A 52 2.10 0.35 10.96
C GLU A 52 2.79 -0.57 11.98
N ARG A 53 2.06 -1.01 12.99
CA ARG A 53 2.57 -1.95 13.98
C ARG A 53 2.90 -3.31 13.36
N GLU A 54 2.03 -3.84 12.51
CA GLU A 54 2.24 -5.09 11.78
C GLU A 54 3.50 -5.01 10.91
N LEU A 55 3.63 -3.94 10.12
CA LEU A 55 4.81 -3.69 9.28
C LEU A 55 6.09 -3.59 10.11
N LYS A 56 6.05 -2.87 11.22
CA LYS A 56 7.21 -2.72 12.10
C LYS A 56 7.69 -4.06 12.65
N LEU A 57 6.78 -4.91 13.08
CA LEU A 57 7.09 -6.26 13.54
C LEU A 57 7.63 -7.12 12.38
N LEU A 58 6.94 -7.12 11.25
CA LEU A 58 7.35 -7.85 10.05
C LEU A 58 8.78 -7.49 9.62
N LEU A 59 9.07 -6.21 9.51
CA LEU A 59 10.39 -5.73 9.07
C LEU A 59 11.49 -6.00 10.11
N GLY A 60 11.14 -6.05 11.40
CA GLY A 60 12.10 -6.23 12.49
C GLY A 60 12.53 -7.67 12.76
N ILE A 61 11.63 -8.64 12.54
CA ILE A 61 11.85 -10.04 12.96
C ILE A 61 11.74 -11.08 11.86
N SER A 62 11.17 -10.72 10.69
CA SER A 62 10.90 -11.68 9.61
C SER A 62 12.02 -11.74 8.59
N SER A 63 12.22 -12.92 8.02
CA SER A 63 13.12 -13.13 6.88
C SER A 63 12.62 -12.40 5.62
N ALA A 64 13.50 -12.20 4.66
CA ALA A 64 13.13 -11.58 3.37
C ALA A 64 12.02 -12.37 2.64
N MET A 65 12.04 -13.71 2.74
CA MET A 65 11.02 -14.58 2.16
C MET A 65 9.66 -14.36 2.84
N GLU A 66 9.61 -14.35 4.17
CA GLU A 66 8.37 -14.11 4.94
C GLU A 66 7.78 -12.73 4.67
N ARG A 67 8.61 -11.68 4.54
CA ARG A 67 8.18 -10.34 4.16
C ARG A 67 7.54 -10.31 2.78
N TYR A 68 8.13 -10.99 1.80
CA TYR A 68 7.58 -11.06 0.46
C TYR A 68 6.29 -11.88 0.42
N GLN A 69 6.22 -13.02 1.10
CA GLN A 69 4.98 -13.81 1.21
C GLN A 69 3.86 -13.03 1.90
N TRP A 70 4.19 -12.24 2.93
CA TRP A 70 3.23 -11.34 3.57
C TRP A 70 2.68 -10.31 2.57
N PHE A 71 3.55 -9.69 1.75
CA PHE A 71 3.15 -8.75 0.71
C PHE A 71 2.19 -9.39 -0.30
N LEU A 72 2.49 -10.59 -0.77
CA LEU A 72 1.63 -11.32 -1.72
C LEU A 72 0.25 -11.65 -1.15
N ARG A 73 0.16 -11.95 0.15
CA ARG A 73 -1.13 -12.19 0.81
C ARG A 73 -1.91 -10.91 1.06
N ARG A 74 -1.22 -9.84 1.38
CA ARG A 74 -1.85 -8.56 1.77
C ARG A 74 -2.26 -7.71 0.58
N TYR A 75 -1.49 -7.78 -0.51
CA TYR A 75 -1.65 -6.97 -1.72
C TYR A 75 -1.51 -7.81 -2.99
N PRO A 76 -2.33 -8.85 -3.17
CA PRO A 76 -2.17 -9.77 -4.31
C PRO A 76 -2.31 -9.06 -5.67
N GLU A 77 -3.15 -8.04 -5.75
CA GLU A 77 -3.38 -7.25 -6.96
C GLU A 77 -2.21 -6.32 -7.33
N LEU A 78 -1.36 -5.98 -6.38
CA LEU A 78 -0.22 -5.08 -6.62
C LEU A 78 1.04 -5.82 -7.05
N ALA A 79 1.13 -7.12 -6.82
CA ALA A 79 2.34 -7.92 -7.08
C ALA A 79 2.80 -7.86 -8.54
N ASP A 80 1.86 -7.74 -9.48
CA ASP A 80 2.11 -7.73 -10.92
C ASP A 80 2.10 -6.32 -11.53
N VAL A 81 1.54 -5.35 -10.82
CA VAL A 81 1.34 -3.97 -11.32
C VAL A 81 2.45 -3.05 -10.85
N VAL A 82 2.91 -3.24 -9.61
CA VAL A 82 3.95 -2.41 -9.00
C VAL A 82 5.33 -2.94 -9.37
N SER A 83 6.26 -2.02 -9.69
CA SER A 83 7.62 -2.41 -10.05
C SER A 83 8.34 -3.14 -8.92
N ILE A 84 9.26 -4.04 -9.30
CA ILE A 84 10.09 -4.78 -8.34
C ILE A 84 10.91 -3.85 -7.43
N MET A 85 11.31 -2.68 -7.92
CA MET A 85 12.05 -1.68 -7.14
C MET A 85 11.20 -1.12 -6.01
N HIS A 86 9.94 -0.76 -6.29
CA HIS A 86 9.02 -0.23 -5.28
C HIS A 86 8.65 -1.28 -4.24
N ILE A 87 8.37 -2.51 -4.66
CA ILE A 87 8.08 -3.62 -3.73
C ILE A 87 9.30 -3.91 -2.84
N ALA A 88 10.49 -3.97 -3.41
CA ALA A 88 11.72 -4.21 -2.67
C ALA A 88 11.99 -3.11 -1.63
N SER A 89 11.82 -1.84 -2.03
CA SER A 89 11.94 -0.69 -1.13
C SER A 89 10.93 -0.76 0.02
N PHE A 90 9.68 -1.06 -0.28
CA PHE A 90 8.62 -1.21 0.73
C PHE A 90 8.95 -2.32 1.75
N LEU A 91 9.54 -3.43 1.28
CA LEU A 91 9.90 -4.57 2.12
C LEU A 91 11.30 -4.48 2.73
N CYS A 92 11.98 -3.34 2.59
CA CYS A 92 13.34 -3.11 3.09
C CYS A 92 14.33 -4.19 2.62
N MET A 93 14.35 -4.49 1.32
CA MET A 93 15.29 -5.41 0.70
C MET A 93 15.80 -4.89 -0.65
N SER A 94 16.88 -5.48 -1.17
CA SER A 94 17.36 -5.12 -2.49
C SER A 94 16.48 -5.69 -3.60
N PRO A 95 16.35 -5.00 -4.77
CA PRO A 95 15.65 -5.56 -5.93
C PRO A 95 16.20 -6.91 -6.39
N VAL A 96 17.51 -7.11 -6.28
CA VAL A 96 18.18 -8.38 -6.62
C VAL A 96 17.71 -9.50 -5.67
N SER A 97 17.64 -9.22 -4.37
CA SER A 97 17.13 -10.19 -3.39
C SER A 97 15.70 -10.56 -3.69
N LEU A 98 14.83 -9.57 -3.95
CA LEU A 98 13.44 -9.82 -4.29
C LEU A 98 13.29 -10.64 -5.58
N SER A 99 14.07 -10.33 -6.61
CA SER A 99 14.06 -11.09 -7.87
C SER A 99 14.41 -12.56 -7.67
N ARG A 100 15.41 -12.84 -6.82
CA ARG A 100 15.78 -14.23 -6.46
C ARG A 100 14.67 -14.95 -5.71
N LEU A 101 14.00 -14.27 -4.76
CA LEU A 101 12.88 -14.82 -4.02
C LEU A 101 11.69 -15.17 -4.95
N ARG A 102 11.36 -14.27 -5.88
CA ARG A 102 10.34 -14.53 -6.89
C ARG A 102 10.68 -15.79 -7.72
N GLY A 103 11.92 -15.90 -8.17
CA GLY A 103 12.37 -17.10 -8.90
C GLY A 103 12.25 -18.39 -8.08
N GLN A 104 12.54 -18.33 -6.78
CA GLN A 104 12.39 -19.49 -5.88
C GLN A 104 10.92 -19.90 -5.69
N LEU A 105 10.02 -18.93 -5.49
CA LEU A 105 8.59 -19.19 -5.32
C LEU A 105 7.95 -19.74 -6.59
N ARG A 106 8.33 -19.24 -7.77
CA ARG A 106 7.88 -19.77 -9.07
C ARG A 106 8.27 -21.23 -9.24
N LYS A 107 9.50 -21.59 -8.90
CA LYS A 107 9.97 -22.99 -8.98
C LYS A 107 9.22 -23.91 -8.03
N ARG A 108 8.69 -23.37 -6.91
CA ARG A 108 7.87 -24.13 -5.96
C ARG A 108 6.39 -24.16 -6.31
N GLY A 109 5.94 -23.37 -7.31
CA GLY A 109 4.54 -23.21 -7.65
C GLY A 109 3.74 -22.42 -6.59
N GLU A 110 4.42 -21.68 -5.73
CA GLU A 110 3.84 -20.92 -4.62
C GLU A 110 3.58 -19.43 -4.96
N GLU A 111 4.09 -18.96 -6.09
CA GLU A 111 3.79 -17.60 -6.56
C GLU A 111 2.41 -17.60 -7.21
N PRO A 112 1.50 -16.65 -6.82
CA PRO A 112 0.21 -16.54 -7.49
C PRO A 112 0.42 -16.36 -9.00
N PRO A 113 -0.43 -16.95 -9.86
CA PRO A 113 -0.32 -16.80 -11.29
C PRO A 113 -0.39 -15.32 -11.65
N VAL A 114 0.60 -14.86 -12.42
CA VAL A 114 0.61 -13.51 -13.00
C VAL A 114 -0.70 -13.35 -13.77
N LYS A 115 -1.62 -12.58 -13.25
CA LYS A 115 -2.79 -12.17 -14.02
C LYS A 115 -2.27 -11.25 -15.11
N GLN A 116 -2.10 -11.79 -16.32
CA GLN A 116 -1.88 -10.97 -17.50
C GLN A 116 -2.91 -9.86 -17.47
N SER A 117 -2.44 -8.62 -17.38
CA SER A 117 -3.24 -7.43 -17.23
C SER A 117 -4.41 -7.43 -18.21
N ARG A 118 -5.62 -7.55 -17.71
CA ARG A 118 -6.83 -7.15 -18.43
C ARG A 118 -6.88 -5.62 -18.50
N LEU A 119 -5.84 -5.01 -19.05
CA LEU A 119 -5.79 -3.58 -19.36
C LEU A 119 -6.29 -3.27 -20.77
N SER A 120 -6.88 -4.24 -21.48
CA SER A 120 -7.40 -4.01 -22.84
C SER A 120 -8.91 -4.00 -22.97
N GLU A 121 -9.68 -4.04 -21.88
CA GLU A 121 -11.15 -3.98 -21.99
C GLU A 121 -11.80 -3.07 -20.96
N LYS A 122 -11.46 -1.78 -20.96
CA LYS A 122 -12.34 -0.72 -20.49
C LYS A 122 -12.00 0.63 -21.15
N SER A 123 -11.81 0.66 -22.45
CA SER A 123 -12.05 1.86 -23.25
C SER A 123 -13.45 1.76 -23.87
N GLY A 124 -14.44 1.99 -23.08
CA GLY A 124 -15.82 1.99 -23.49
C GLY A 124 -16.70 2.23 -22.28
N LEU A 125 -16.82 3.49 -21.88
CA LEU A 125 -18.00 4.10 -21.27
C LEU A 125 -17.60 5.42 -20.58
N PHE A 126 -18.05 6.48 -21.21
CA PHE A 126 -17.94 7.93 -20.94
C PHE A 126 -16.73 8.62 -21.50
#